data_d2e3c6948efdb7bc1d60752957da7e8a
#
_entry.id   d2e3c6948efdb7bc1d60752957da7e8a
#
_cell.length_a   1.000
_cell.length_b   1.000
_cell.length_c   1.000
_cell.angle_alpha   90.00
_cell.angle_beta   90.00
_cell.angle_gamma   90.00
#
_symmetry.space_group_name_H-M   'P 1'
#
loop_
_entity.id
_entity.type
_entity.pdbx_description
1 polymer ?
#
loop_
_entity_poly.entity_id
_entity_poly.type
_entity_poly.pdbx_seq_one_letter_code
_entity_poly.pdbx_strand_id
1 'polypeptide(L)'
;LAANSYGIPRTANDKNITNVVMMGMGEPLHNFDPVVSAMNIMLDENAYGLSKRKVTLSTSGLVPEINKLGKVSDVSLTISLHAPNDELRNILVPVNKKYPIQLLLDAVKNYVEGCDDRRITTIEYILIDKVNDTLELAKELADLLTQIKCKINLIPFNEFNESDYLQPSGNRIRKFKDYLVKRGYVTTIRSTRGDDIMAACGQLVGQVNDKTRRKERIQRAKIEAQSI
;
A
#
# COMPACT_ATOMS: atom_id res chain seq x y z
N LEU A 1 -16.13 18.36 3.58
CA LEU A 1 -17.10 19.27 4.22
C LEU A 1 -17.88 18.54 5.33
N ALA A 2 -18.59 17.44 5.03
CA ALA A 2 -19.39 16.73 6.04
C ALA A 2 -18.58 16.30 7.27
N ALA A 3 -17.39 15.70 7.07
CA ALA A 3 -16.52 15.28 8.19
C ALA A 3 -16.05 16.44 9.06
N ASN A 4 -15.92 17.65 8.50
CA ASN A 4 -15.57 18.85 9.27
C ASN A 4 -16.77 19.42 10.03
N SER A 5 -18.01 19.22 9.54
CA SER A 5 -19.22 19.70 10.22
C SER A 5 -19.68 18.82 11.38
N TYR A 6 -19.28 17.54 11.39
CA TYR A 6 -19.55 16.60 12.49
C TYR A 6 -18.43 16.49 13.52
N GLY A 7 -17.30 17.17 13.30
CA GLY A 7 -16.17 17.18 14.23
C GLY A 7 -16.48 18.03 15.48
N ILE A 8 -15.86 17.66 16.60
CA ILE A 8 -15.90 18.45 17.82
C ILE A 8 -15.29 19.83 17.51
N PRO A 9 -15.97 20.94 17.83
CA PRO A 9 -15.43 22.29 17.60
C PRO A 9 -14.09 22.43 18.32
N ARG A 10 -13.03 22.58 17.55
CA ARG A 10 -11.70 22.98 18.01
C ARG A 10 -11.54 24.48 17.72
N THR A 11 -10.43 25.06 18.09
CA THR A 11 -10.15 26.46 17.78
C THR A 11 -10.19 26.70 16.27
N ALA A 12 -10.45 27.94 15.83
CA ALA A 12 -10.62 28.29 14.42
C ALA A 12 -9.46 27.84 13.49
N ASN A 13 -8.29 27.54 14.06
CA ASN A 13 -7.10 27.07 13.33
C ASN A 13 -6.94 25.53 13.33
N ASP A 14 -7.79 24.77 14.03
CA ASP A 14 -7.70 23.33 14.11
C ASP A 14 -8.43 22.66 12.92
N LYS A 15 -7.68 22.10 11.99
CA LYS A 15 -8.23 21.27 10.92
C LYS A 15 -8.64 19.91 11.48
N ASN A 16 -9.90 19.53 11.37
CA ASN A 16 -10.40 18.21 11.79
C ASN A 16 -9.77 17.09 10.95
N ILE A 17 -9.50 17.36 9.68
CA ILE A 17 -8.81 16.45 8.76
C ILE A 17 -7.45 17.03 8.46
N THR A 18 -6.40 16.32 8.87
CA THR A 18 -5.01 16.73 8.69
C THR A 18 -4.28 15.96 7.59
N ASN A 19 -4.76 14.77 7.27
CA ASN A 19 -4.16 13.87 6.28
C ASN A 19 -5.25 13.21 5.44
N VAL A 20 -4.97 13.01 4.17
CA VAL A 20 -5.81 12.24 3.26
C VAL A 20 -4.98 11.14 2.65
N VAL A 21 -5.52 9.93 2.63
CA VAL A 21 -4.90 8.77 1.99
C VAL A 21 -5.87 8.16 0.99
N MET A 22 -5.43 8.01 -0.25
CA MET A 22 -6.19 7.32 -1.29
C MET A 22 -5.85 5.83 -1.21
N MET A 23 -6.46 5.16 -0.23
CA MET A 23 -6.24 3.76 0.12
C MET A 23 -7.58 3.11 0.45
N GLY A 24 -7.70 1.80 0.20
CA GLY A 24 -8.88 1.05 0.61
C GLY A 24 -9.43 0.17 -0.50
N MET A 25 -10.26 0.67 -1.37
CA MET A 25 -10.86 -0.08 -2.47
C MET A 25 -10.41 0.42 -3.84
N GLY A 26 -10.11 -0.54 -4.72
CA GLY A 26 -9.71 -0.24 -6.10
C GLY A 26 -8.28 0.27 -6.22
N GLU A 27 -7.94 0.65 -7.45
CA GLU A 27 -6.64 1.20 -7.82
C GLU A 27 -6.84 2.65 -8.27
N PRO A 28 -6.35 3.65 -7.48
CA PRO A 28 -6.59 5.06 -7.80
C PRO A 28 -6.06 5.44 -9.18
N LEU A 29 -4.92 4.88 -9.59
CA LEU A 29 -4.31 5.21 -10.88
C LEU A 29 -5.08 4.68 -12.09
N HIS A 30 -6.06 3.77 -11.92
CA HIS A 30 -7.01 3.46 -12.98
C HIS A 30 -8.00 4.60 -13.26
N ASN A 31 -8.16 5.52 -12.30
CA ASN A 31 -9.01 6.70 -12.43
C ASN A 31 -8.16 7.97 -12.39
N PHE A 32 -7.11 8.01 -13.21
CA PHE A 32 -6.00 8.95 -13.13
C PHE A 32 -6.43 10.42 -13.06
N ASP A 33 -7.13 10.91 -14.10
CA ASP A 33 -7.43 12.34 -14.21
C ASP A 33 -8.37 12.86 -13.11
N PRO A 34 -9.45 12.14 -12.71
CA PRO A 34 -10.26 12.51 -11.55
C PRO A 34 -9.48 12.48 -10.23
N VAL A 35 -8.58 11.51 -10.05
CA VAL A 35 -7.75 11.41 -8.84
C VAL A 35 -6.78 12.58 -8.75
N VAL A 36 -6.09 12.92 -9.84
CA VAL A 36 -5.19 14.09 -9.90
C VAL A 36 -5.96 15.38 -9.62
N SER A 37 -7.15 15.55 -10.23
CA SER A 37 -7.99 16.72 -9.99
C SER A 37 -8.40 16.83 -8.52
N ALA A 38 -8.79 15.72 -7.89
CA ALA A 38 -9.12 15.70 -6.47
C ALA A 38 -7.91 16.06 -5.59
N MET A 39 -6.72 15.53 -5.89
CA MET A 39 -5.49 15.88 -5.17
C MET A 39 -5.16 17.37 -5.31
N ASN A 40 -5.30 17.93 -6.51
CA ASN A 40 -5.04 19.36 -6.73
C ASN A 40 -5.98 20.24 -5.88
N ILE A 41 -7.27 19.89 -5.78
CA ILE A 41 -8.21 20.58 -4.89
C ILE A 41 -7.79 20.47 -3.42
N MET A 42 -7.27 19.30 -3.00
CA MET A 42 -6.79 19.12 -1.63
C MET A 42 -5.55 19.96 -1.32
N LEU A 43 -4.69 20.18 -2.31
CA LEU A 43 -3.46 20.95 -2.18
C LEU A 43 -3.68 22.47 -2.31
N ASP A 44 -4.71 22.88 -3.04
CA ASP A 44 -5.01 24.29 -3.32
C ASP A 44 -5.23 25.07 -2.03
N GLU A 45 -4.46 26.16 -1.85
CA GLU A 45 -4.51 27.03 -0.69
C GLU A 45 -5.88 27.72 -0.53
N ASN A 46 -6.58 27.98 -1.62
CA ASN A 46 -7.92 28.55 -1.62
C ASN A 46 -9.03 27.53 -1.34
N ALA A 47 -8.68 26.21 -1.30
CA ALA A 47 -9.62 25.14 -1.00
C ALA A 47 -9.29 24.50 0.36
N TYR A 48 -8.56 23.36 0.36
CA TYR A 48 -8.25 22.66 1.61
C TYR A 48 -6.85 23.01 2.17
N GLY A 49 -5.93 23.48 1.36
CA GLY A 49 -4.58 23.87 1.74
C GLY A 49 -3.81 22.78 2.47
N LEU A 50 -3.96 21.53 2.04
CA LEU A 50 -3.17 20.44 2.61
C LEU A 50 -1.76 20.47 2.02
N SER A 51 -0.77 20.22 2.87
CA SER A 51 0.59 19.99 2.38
C SER A 51 0.66 18.71 1.54
N LYS A 52 1.44 18.72 0.47
CA LYS A 52 1.71 17.58 -0.38
C LYS A 52 2.19 16.32 0.37
N ARG A 53 2.80 16.50 1.55
CA ARG A 53 3.19 15.40 2.45
C ARG A 53 2.01 14.81 3.23
N LYS A 54 0.88 15.50 3.26
CA LYS A 54 -0.34 15.10 3.95
C LYS A 54 -1.38 14.46 3.04
N VAL A 55 -1.13 14.49 1.74
CA VAL A 55 -1.90 13.76 0.73
C VAL A 55 -1.06 12.58 0.26
N THR A 56 -1.60 11.37 0.39
CA THR A 56 -0.90 10.13 0.03
C THR A 56 -1.72 9.37 -1.00
N LEU A 57 -1.06 8.99 -2.09
CA LEU A 57 -1.60 8.06 -3.08
C LEU A 57 -0.96 6.70 -2.89
N SER A 58 -1.79 5.65 -2.75
CA SER A 58 -1.34 4.26 -2.71
C SER A 58 -1.66 3.58 -4.03
N THR A 59 -0.72 2.76 -4.52
CA THR A 59 -0.90 2.01 -5.77
C THR A 59 -0.34 0.60 -5.65
N SER A 60 -0.97 -0.32 -6.36
CA SER A 60 -0.47 -1.69 -6.54
C SER A 60 0.67 -1.79 -7.58
N GLY A 61 0.97 -0.69 -8.30
CA GLY A 61 2.12 -0.64 -9.20
C GLY A 61 1.79 -0.54 -10.68
N LEU A 62 0.91 0.38 -11.06
CA LEU A 62 0.67 0.74 -12.46
C LEU A 62 1.82 1.65 -12.95
N VAL A 63 2.90 1.02 -13.42
CA VAL A 63 4.15 1.71 -13.79
C VAL A 63 3.98 2.89 -14.75
N PRO A 64 3.22 2.78 -15.88
CA PRO A 64 3.02 3.92 -16.77
C PRO A 64 2.34 5.11 -16.07
N GLU A 65 1.36 4.82 -15.21
CA GLU A 65 0.60 5.83 -14.48
C GLU A 65 1.44 6.46 -13.35
N ILE A 66 2.35 5.71 -12.71
CA ILE A 66 3.33 6.27 -11.76
C ILE A 66 4.25 7.26 -12.49
N ASN A 67 4.76 6.89 -13.67
CA ASN A 67 5.60 7.77 -14.47
C ASN A 67 4.84 9.03 -14.96
N LYS A 68 3.54 8.89 -15.27
CA LYS A 68 2.66 10.01 -15.61
C LYS A 68 2.43 10.91 -14.39
N LEU A 69 2.20 10.30 -13.22
CA LEU A 69 1.96 11.02 -11.96
C LEU A 69 3.16 11.91 -11.59
N GLY A 70 4.38 11.42 -11.74
CA GLY A 70 5.60 12.18 -11.44
C GLY A 70 5.80 13.44 -12.27
N LYS A 71 5.04 13.61 -13.37
CA LYS A 71 5.06 14.82 -14.20
C LYS A 71 4.04 15.88 -13.77
N VAL A 72 3.02 15.50 -13.01
CA VAL A 72 1.87 16.37 -12.70
C VAL A 72 1.60 16.52 -11.21
N SER A 73 2.22 15.73 -10.38
CA SER A 73 2.02 15.76 -8.93
C SER A 73 3.23 15.20 -8.19
N ASP A 74 3.47 15.72 -6.99
CA ASP A 74 4.53 15.28 -6.09
C ASP A 74 4.00 14.94 -4.68
N VAL A 75 2.78 14.42 -4.58
CA VAL A 75 2.20 13.93 -3.33
C VAL A 75 2.98 12.74 -2.76
N SER A 76 2.73 12.37 -1.51
CA SER A 76 3.36 11.17 -0.93
C SER A 76 2.90 9.91 -1.67
N LEU A 77 3.87 9.06 -2.07
CA LEU A 77 3.60 7.81 -2.77
C LEU A 77 3.75 6.62 -1.83
N THR A 78 2.80 5.71 -1.89
CA THR A 78 2.82 4.43 -1.17
C THR A 78 2.67 3.28 -2.17
N ILE A 79 3.48 2.24 -2.01
CA ILE A 79 3.47 1.06 -2.88
C ILE A 79 3.00 -0.16 -2.10
N SER A 80 1.92 -0.76 -2.54
CA SER A 80 1.45 -2.07 -2.09
C SER A 80 2.32 -3.16 -2.72
N LEU A 81 3.46 -3.47 -2.08
CA LEU A 81 4.45 -4.41 -2.60
C LEU A 81 4.07 -5.87 -2.29
N HIS A 82 3.90 -6.18 -1.02
CA HIS A 82 3.38 -7.44 -0.45
C HIS A 82 4.22 -8.70 -0.68
N ALA A 83 5.27 -8.64 -1.49
CA ALA A 83 6.22 -9.73 -1.70
C ALA A 83 7.59 -9.17 -2.12
N PRO A 84 8.70 -9.85 -1.79
CA PRO A 84 10.04 -9.40 -2.14
C PRO A 84 10.53 -9.89 -3.51
N ASN A 85 9.81 -10.83 -4.14
CA ASN A 85 10.16 -11.40 -5.45
C ASN A 85 8.93 -11.50 -6.36
N ASP A 86 9.19 -11.62 -7.67
CA ASP A 86 8.13 -11.63 -8.68
C ASP A 86 7.26 -12.88 -8.62
N GLU A 87 7.83 -14.03 -8.24
CA GLU A 87 7.12 -15.30 -8.13
C GLU A 87 5.94 -15.15 -7.15
N LEU A 88 6.23 -14.76 -5.93
CA LEU A 88 5.23 -14.57 -4.89
C LEU A 88 4.33 -13.37 -5.19
N ARG A 89 4.90 -12.28 -5.72
CA ARG A 89 4.12 -11.10 -6.05
C ARG A 89 3.11 -11.33 -7.18
N ASN A 90 3.44 -12.18 -8.15
CA ASN A 90 2.52 -12.57 -9.23
C ASN A 90 1.24 -13.24 -8.71
N ILE A 91 1.34 -13.89 -7.54
CA ILE A 91 0.20 -14.53 -6.86
C ILE A 91 -0.59 -13.52 -6.06
N LEU A 92 0.10 -12.74 -5.22
CA LEU A 92 -0.55 -11.81 -4.27
C LEU A 92 -1.05 -10.53 -4.94
N VAL A 93 -0.31 -10.04 -5.95
CA VAL A 93 -0.56 -8.76 -6.64
C VAL A 93 -0.45 -9.00 -8.16
N PRO A 94 -1.50 -9.50 -8.83
CA PRO A 94 -1.43 -9.97 -10.22
C PRO A 94 -0.99 -8.94 -11.26
N VAL A 95 -1.08 -7.64 -10.97
CA VAL A 95 -0.55 -6.57 -11.84
C VAL A 95 0.96 -6.70 -12.06
N ASN A 96 1.66 -7.39 -11.14
CA ASN A 96 3.09 -7.68 -11.26
C ASN A 96 3.45 -8.46 -12.52
N LYS A 97 2.56 -9.33 -13.00
CA LYS A 97 2.77 -10.05 -14.27
C LYS A 97 2.99 -9.12 -15.46
N LYS A 98 2.39 -7.92 -15.40
CA LYS A 98 2.55 -6.88 -16.42
C LYS A 98 3.70 -5.92 -16.11
N TYR A 99 3.89 -5.64 -14.83
CA TYR A 99 4.91 -4.71 -14.34
C TYR A 99 5.70 -5.38 -13.21
N PRO A 100 6.77 -6.14 -13.53
CA PRO A 100 7.63 -6.79 -12.54
C PRO A 100 8.24 -5.81 -11.54
N ILE A 101 8.66 -6.34 -10.40
CA ILE A 101 9.16 -5.54 -9.27
C ILE A 101 10.24 -4.55 -9.69
N GLN A 102 11.18 -4.96 -10.54
CA GLN A 102 12.27 -4.07 -10.94
C GLN A 102 11.75 -2.84 -11.69
N LEU A 103 10.83 -3.02 -12.64
CA LEU A 103 10.21 -1.90 -13.35
C LEU A 103 9.43 -0.98 -12.39
N LEU A 104 8.78 -1.56 -11.39
CA LEU A 104 8.08 -0.80 -10.38
C LEU A 104 9.05 0.03 -9.53
N LEU A 105 10.15 -0.56 -9.06
CA LEU A 105 11.13 0.15 -8.23
C LEU A 105 11.85 1.26 -9.01
N ASP A 106 12.13 1.04 -10.30
CA ASP A 106 12.69 2.07 -11.17
C ASP A 106 11.72 3.26 -11.32
N ALA A 107 10.43 2.99 -11.51
CA ALA A 107 9.41 4.04 -11.60
C ALA A 107 9.25 4.80 -10.26
N VAL A 108 9.31 4.10 -9.13
CA VAL A 108 9.27 4.70 -7.79
C VAL A 108 10.50 5.57 -7.55
N LYS A 109 11.69 5.09 -7.92
CA LYS A 109 12.93 5.86 -7.82
C LYS A 109 12.84 7.15 -8.61
N ASN A 110 12.45 7.07 -9.89
CA ASN A 110 12.27 8.24 -10.75
C ASN A 110 11.23 9.23 -10.18
N TYR A 111 10.12 8.72 -9.62
CA TYR A 111 9.11 9.56 -8.97
C TYR A 111 9.69 10.34 -7.78
N VAL A 112 10.41 9.65 -6.90
CA VAL A 112 10.99 10.27 -5.69
C VAL A 112 12.12 11.24 -6.02
N GLU A 113 12.95 10.91 -7.00
CA GLU A 113 14.03 11.80 -7.48
C GLU A 113 13.49 13.07 -8.15
N GLY A 114 12.31 13.00 -8.76
CA GLY A 114 11.61 14.15 -9.34
C GLY A 114 10.91 15.06 -8.31
N CYS A 115 10.84 14.67 -7.04
CA CYS A 115 10.27 15.51 -5.99
C CYS A 115 11.29 16.55 -5.48
N ASP A 116 10.86 17.80 -5.31
CA ASP A 116 11.72 18.91 -4.85
C ASP A 116 12.25 18.74 -3.41
N ASP A 117 11.61 17.88 -2.63
CA ASP A 117 12.00 17.60 -1.26
C ASP A 117 12.56 16.18 -1.12
N ARG A 118 13.38 15.96 -0.09
CA ARG A 118 13.97 14.63 0.21
C ARG A 118 12.94 13.64 0.72
N ARG A 119 11.92 13.40 -0.09
CA ARG A 119 10.81 12.52 0.26
C ARG A 119 11.23 11.05 0.19
N ILE A 120 10.59 10.22 1.00
CA ILE A 120 10.75 8.77 0.99
C ILE A 120 9.41 8.11 0.69
N THR A 121 9.44 7.03 -0.07
CA THR A 121 8.26 6.21 -0.35
C THR A 121 7.88 5.35 0.86
N THR A 122 6.60 5.07 1.02
CA THR A 122 6.15 4.03 1.95
C THR A 122 5.94 2.73 1.20
N ILE A 123 6.53 1.65 1.69
CA ILE A 123 6.28 0.29 1.18
C ILE A 123 5.31 -0.39 2.13
N GLU A 124 4.15 -0.77 1.63
CA GLU A 124 3.21 -1.60 2.37
C GLU A 124 3.47 -3.07 2.10
N TYR A 125 3.53 -3.83 3.17
CA TYR A 125 3.77 -5.25 3.13
C TYR A 125 2.77 -5.95 4.05
N ILE A 126 1.79 -6.62 3.46
CA ILE A 126 0.85 -7.44 4.20
C ILE A 126 1.54 -8.72 4.66
N LEU A 127 1.41 -9.06 5.92
CA LEU A 127 1.97 -10.30 6.48
C LEU A 127 0.89 -11.36 6.56
N ILE A 128 1.10 -12.49 5.89
CA ILE A 128 0.20 -13.64 5.79
C ILE A 128 0.93 -14.87 6.31
N ASP A 129 0.30 -15.58 7.27
CA ASP A 129 0.90 -16.76 7.90
C ASP A 129 1.32 -17.81 6.86
N LYS A 130 2.55 -18.28 6.97
CA LYS A 130 3.17 -19.30 6.10
C LYS A 130 3.18 -18.98 4.60
N VAL A 131 2.94 -17.73 4.23
CA VAL A 131 2.96 -17.29 2.83
C VAL A 131 4.13 -16.35 2.59
N ASN A 132 4.21 -15.25 3.35
CA ASN A 132 5.23 -14.22 3.12
C ASN A 132 5.85 -13.68 4.42
N ASP A 133 5.76 -14.40 5.53
CA ASP A 133 6.12 -13.96 6.88
C ASP A 133 7.40 -14.62 7.43
N THR A 134 8.22 -15.25 6.56
CA THR A 134 9.47 -15.91 6.98
C THR A 134 10.64 -14.92 7.08
N LEU A 135 11.67 -15.27 7.84
CA LEU A 135 12.87 -14.44 7.98
C LEU A 135 13.69 -14.36 6.68
N GLU A 136 13.65 -15.41 5.87
CA GLU A 136 14.25 -15.45 4.54
C GLU A 136 13.64 -14.39 3.64
N LEU A 137 12.30 -14.29 3.62
CA LEU A 137 11.59 -13.27 2.86
C LEU A 137 11.79 -11.85 3.44
N ALA A 138 11.98 -11.72 4.77
CA ALA A 138 12.37 -10.45 5.37
C ALA A 138 13.76 -10.00 4.90
N LYS A 139 14.70 -10.96 4.76
CA LYS A 139 16.04 -10.70 4.21
C LYS A 139 15.96 -10.27 2.75
N GLU A 140 15.24 -11.02 1.93
CA GLU A 140 15.02 -10.73 0.52
C GLU A 140 14.39 -9.34 0.33
N LEU A 141 13.38 -9.00 1.14
CA LEU A 141 12.76 -7.67 1.15
C LEU A 141 13.76 -6.58 1.50
N ALA A 142 14.57 -6.79 2.54
CA ALA A 142 15.58 -5.82 2.93
C ALA A 142 16.63 -5.60 1.84
N ASP A 143 17.07 -6.69 1.19
CA ASP A 143 18.07 -6.62 0.11
C ASP A 143 17.48 -5.94 -1.13
N LEU A 144 16.25 -6.27 -1.52
CA LEU A 144 15.53 -5.65 -2.63
C LEU A 144 15.40 -4.12 -2.45
N LEU A 145 15.01 -3.68 -1.26
CA LEU A 145 14.71 -2.28 -0.99
C LEU A 145 15.95 -1.39 -0.81
N THR A 146 17.17 -1.93 -0.88
CA THR A 146 18.42 -1.13 -0.89
C THR A 146 18.46 -0.14 -2.05
N GLN A 147 17.70 -0.39 -3.11
CA GLN A 147 17.67 0.43 -4.33
C GLN A 147 16.91 1.75 -4.17
N ILE A 148 16.06 1.87 -3.14
CA ILE A 148 15.20 3.04 -2.93
C ILE A 148 15.21 3.50 -1.47
N LYS A 149 15.03 4.81 -1.27
CA LYS A 149 14.79 5.36 0.08
C LYS A 149 13.34 5.17 0.47
N CYS A 150 13.08 4.29 1.42
CA CYS A 150 11.73 3.98 1.85
C CYS A 150 11.60 3.75 3.36
N LYS A 151 10.38 3.81 3.84
CA LYS A 151 9.93 3.25 5.12
C LYS A 151 8.99 2.09 4.84
N ILE A 152 8.92 1.15 5.77
CA ILE A 152 8.12 -0.07 5.61
C ILE A 152 6.95 -0.03 6.60
N ASN A 153 5.76 -0.30 6.10
CA ASN A 153 4.56 -0.45 6.90
C ASN A 153 4.08 -1.91 6.79
N LEU A 154 4.27 -2.67 7.85
CA LEU A 154 3.80 -4.05 7.94
C LEU A 154 2.33 -4.05 8.34
N ILE A 155 1.53 -4.79 7.60
CA ILE A 155 0.09 -4.91 7.80
C ILE A 155 -0.20 -6.38 8.12
N PRO A 156 -0.41 -6.76 9.39
CA PRO A 156 -0.90 -8.10 9.69
C PRO A 156 -2.19 -8.37 8.91
N PHE A 157 -2.27 -9.57 8.30
CA PHE A 157 -3.47 -9.93 7.56
C PHE A 157 -4.67 -9.93 8.50
N ASN A 158 -5.75 -9.28 8.08
CA ASN A 158 -7.00 -9.32 8.82
C ASN A 158 -7.87 -10.42 8.23
N GLU A 159 -8.20 -11.42 9.04
CA GLU A 159 -8.96 -12.58 8.63
C GLU A 159 -10.40 -12.21 8.33
N PHE A 160 -10.98 -12.83 7.32
CA PHE A 160 -12.40 -12.71 6.97
C PHE A 160 -12.93 -14.03 6.44
N ASN A 161 -14.22 -14.26 6.64
CA ASN A 161 -14.89 -15.56 6.43
C ASN A 161 -14.67 -16.21 5.05
N GLU A 162 -14.29 -15.44 4.04
CA GLU A 162 -14.10 -15.93 2.67
C GLU A 162 -12.63 -16.16 2.29
N SER A 163 -11.70 -15.97 3.21
CA SER A 163 -10.26 -16.09 2.98
C SER A 163 -9.69 -17.33 3.65
N ASP A 164 -8.89 -18.10 2.92
CA ASP A 164 -8.09 -19.19 3.47
C ASP A 164 -6.77 -18.70 4.11
N TYR A 165 -6.46 -17.42 4.01
CA TYR A 165 -5.27 -16.84 4.60
C TYR A 165 -5.49 -16.51 6.06
N LEU A 166 -4.42 -16.70 6.86
CA LEU A 166 -4.43 -16.46 8.31
C LEU A 166 -3.44 -15.34 8.66
N GLN A 167 -3.68 -14.72 9.80
CA GLN A 167 -2.75 -13.76 10.38
C GLN A 167 -1.55 -14.50 11.00
N PRO A 168 -0.31 -14.04 10.79
CA PRO A 168 0.84 -14.59 11.48
C PRO A 168 0.76 -14.34 12.98
N SER A 169 1.39 -15.23 13.76
CA SER A 169 1.52 -14.99 15.20
C SER A 169 2.27 -13.70 15.51
N GLY A 170 1.93 -13.04 16.61
CA GLY A 170 2.59 -11.80 17.04
C GLY A 170 4.11 -11.93 17.18
N ASN A 171 4.61 -13.13 17.51
CA ASN A 171 6.04 -13.40 17.55
C ASN A 171 6.69 -13.37 16.15
N ARG A 172 6.04 -13.96 15.14
CA ARG A 172 6.54 -13.94 13.75
C ARG A 172 6.54 -12.52 13.20
N ILE A 173 5.47 -11.77 13.41
CA ILE A 173 5.37 -10.36 13.01
C ILE A 173 6.49 -9.54 13.64
N ARG A 174 6.75 -9.73 14.94
CA ARG A 174 7.83 -9.05 15.66
C ARG A 174 9.21 -9.40 15.10
N LYS A 175 9.50 -10.69 14.91
CA LYS A 175 10.78 -11.13 14.34
C LYS A 175 11.02 -10.56 12.95
N PHE A 176 10.00 -10.53 12.09
CA PHE A 176 10.07 -9.95 10.75
C PHE A 176 10.39 -8.45 10.83
N LYS A 177 9.66 -7.70 11.68
CA LYS A 177 9.93 -6.28 11.94
C LYS A 177 11.33 -6.05 12.46
N ASP A 178 11.74 -6.78 13.51
CA ASP A 178 13.02 -6.57 14.16
C ASP A 178 14.19 -6.81 13.19
N TYR A 179 14.05 -7.77 12.27
CA TYR A 179 15.02 -7.99 11.21
C TYR A 179 15.14 -6.76 10.29
N LEU A 180 14.04 -6.19 9.83
CA LEU A 180 14.05 -5.01 8.96
C LEU A 180 14.62 -3.78 9.69
N VAL A 181 14.25 -3.58 10.95
CA VAL A 181 14.80 -2.50 11.80
C VAL A 181 16.31 -2.67 11.96
N LYS A 182 16.81 -3.89 12.23
CA LYS A 182 18.24 -4.20 12.32
C LYS A 182 18.98 -3.93 11.01
N ARG A 183 18.31 -4.05 9.87
CA ARG A 183 18.84 -3.70 8.54
C ARG A 183 18.77 -2.19 8.25
N GLY A 184 18.29 -1.36 9.19
CA GLY A 184 18.28 0.10 9.09
C GLY A 184 16.97 0.70 8.54
N TYR A 185 15.91 -0.10 8.32
CA TYR A 185 14.64 0.41 7.83
C TYR A 185 13.75 0.93 8.96
N VAL A 186 13.17 2.12 8.77
CA VAL A 186 12.05 2.59 9.60
C VAL A 186 10.86 1.70 9.30
N THR A 187 10.50 0.84 10.27
CA THR A 187 9.46 -0.18 10.09
C THR A 187 8.38 -0.02 11.15
N THR A 188 7.14 0.17 10.71
CA THR A 188 5.95 0.26 11.57
C THR A 188 5.06 -0.96 11.36
N ILE A 189 4.30 -1.33 12.39
CA ILE A 189 3.21 -2.31 12.29
C ILE A 189 1.92 -1.51 12.36
N ARG A 190 1.06 -1.68 11.36
CA ARG A 190 -0.28 -1.08 11.37
C ARG A 190 -1.15 -1.83 12.36
N SER A 191 -1.63 -1.15 13.39
CA SER A 191 -2.70 -1.68 14.22
C SER A 191 -4.02 -1.58 13.48
N THR A 192 -4.77 -2.66 13.40
CA THR A 192 -6.16 -2.65 12.94
C THR A 192 -6.98 -1.73 13.84
N ARG A 193 -7.76 -0.87 13.23
CA ARG A 193 -8.79 -0.08 13.92
C ARG A 193 -10.13 -0.51 13.34
N GLY A 194 -11.05 -0.93 14.17
CA GLY A 194 -12.37 -1.40 13.74
C GLY A 194 -12.41 -2.90 13.49
N ASP A 195 -11.85 -3.70 14.42
CA ASP A 195 -11.94 -5.17 14.38
C ASP A 195 -13.40 -5.65 14.48
N ASP A 196 -14.29 -4.79 14.97
CA ASP A 196 -15.73 -4.98 15.12
C ASP A 196 -16.52 -4.64 13.83
N ILE A 197 -15.92 -3.93 12.89
CA ILE A 197 -16.49 -3.64 11.59
C ILE A 197 -15.51 -4.13 10.51
N MET A 198 -15.96 -4.90 9.53
CA MET A 198 -15.13 -5.43 8.42
C MET A 198 -14.48 -4.31 7.58
N ALA A 199 -13.73 -3.43 8.25
CA ALA A 199 -13.16 -2.20 7.71
C ALA A 199 -11.67 -2.32 7.34
N ALA A 200 -11.13 -3.54 7.23
CA ALA A 200 -9.76 -3.71 6.79
C ALA A 200 -9.60 -3.40 5.30
N CYS A 201 -8.41 -2.94 4.95
CA CYS A 201 -8.06 -2.59 3.57
C CYS A 201 -8.33 -3.76 2.62
N GLY A 202 -9.23 -3.58 1.66
CA GLY A 202 -9.65 -4.61 0.72
C GLY A 202 -10.84 -5.48 1.14
N GLN A 203 -11.35 -5.37 2.36
CA GLN A 203 -12.50 -6.15 2.85
C GLN A 203 -13.88 -5.54 2.51
N LEU A 204 -13.94 -4.28 2.15
CA LEU A 204 -15.19 -3.60 1.76
C LEU A 204 -15.79 -4.12 0.43
N VAL A 205 -15.22 -5.17 -0.14
CA VAL A 205 -15.63 -5.76 -1.43
C VAL A 205 -16.84 -6.71 -1.30
N GLY A 206 -17.44 -6.83 -0.13
CA GLY A 206 -18.46 -7.85 0.19
C GLY A 206 -19.71 -7.91 -0.70
N GLN A 207 -19.93 -7.00 -1.65
CA GLN A 207 -21.06 -7.04 -2.58
C GLN A 207 -20.71 -6.61 -4.02
N VAL A 208 -19.45 -6.35 -4.33
CA VAL A 208 -19.03 -6.06 -5.70
C VAL A 208 -18.60 -7.35 -6.35
N ASN A 209 -19.28 -7.79 -7.42
CA ASN A 209 -18.87 -8.93 -8.24
C ASN A 209 -17.40 -8.81 -8.60
N ASP A 210 -16.57 -9.76 -8.13
CA ASP A 210 -15.14 -9.80 -8.43
C ASP A 210 -14.90 -10.06 -9.93
N LYS A 211 -14.86 -8.97 -10.70
CA LYS A 211 -14.57 -9.00 -12.14
C LYS A 211 -13.16 -9.56 -12.44
N THR A 212 -12.29 -9.66 -11.42
CA THR A 212 -10.90 -10.11 -11.60
C THR A 212 -10.72 -11.63 -11.49
N ARG A 213 -11.77 -12.36 -11.09
CA ARG A 213 -11.75 -13.82 -10.84
C ARG A 213 -10.60 -14.25 -9.92
N ARG A 214 -10.31 -13.45 -8.90
CA ARG A 214 -9.18 -13.63 -8.00
C ARG A 214 -9.25 -14.99 -7.27
N LYS A 215 -10.44 -15.40 -6.82
CA LYS A 215 -10.66 -16.70 -6.17
C LYS A 215 -10.24 -17.88 -7.08
N GLU A 216 -10.64 -17.86 -8.34
CA GLU A 216 -10.31 -18.93 -9.32
C GLU A 216 -8.79 -18.97 -9.59
N ARG A 217 -8.13 -17.83 -9.65
CA ARG A 217 -6.67 -17.75 -9.89
C ARG A 217 -5.86 -18.28 -8.71
N ILE A 218 -6.26 -17.94 -7.48
CA ILE A 218 -5.62 -18.43 -6.25
C ILE A 218 -5.77 -19.95 -6.14
N GLN A 219 -6.97 -20.46 -6.45
CA GLN A 219 -7.23 -21.89 -6.39
C GLN A 219 -6.43 -22.68 -7.45
N ARG A 220 -6.30 -22.16 -8.67
CA ARG A 220 -5.44 -22.75 -9.72
C ARG A 220 -3.97 -22.76 -9.30
N ALA A 221 -3.45 -21.65 -8.77
CA ALA A 221 -2.07 -21.57 -8.31
C ALA A 221 -1.77 -22.55 -7.15
N LYS A 222 -2.75 -22.77 -6.23
CA LYS A 222 -2.62 -23.80 -5.18
C LYS A 222 -2.57 -25.22 -5.74
N ILE A 223 -3.37 -25.53 -6.76
CA ILE A 223 -3.40 -26.84 -7.41
C ILE A 223 -2.09 -27.09 -8.17
N GLU A 224 -1.59 -26.09 -8.90
CA GLU A 224 -0.32 -26.16 -9.61
C GLU A 224 0.87 -26.36 -8.65
N ALA A 225 0.88 -25.68 -7.50
CA ALA A 225 1.93 -25.81 -6.47
C ALA A 225 1.89 -27.16 -5.71
N GLN A 226 0.77 -27.87 -5.71
CA GLN A 226 0.63 -29.19 -5.09
C GLN A 226 0.93 -30.36 -6.08
N SER A 227 1.15 -30.02 -7.36
CA SER A 227 1.38 -31.00 -8.43
C SER A 227 2.86 -31.11 -8.83
N ILE A 228 3.74 -30.44 -8.08
CA ILE A 228 5.21 -30.51 -8.16
C ILE A 228 5.75 -31.16 -6.89
#